data_7acda47d675e5e262e458753e2119fb7
#
_entry.id   7acda47d675e5e262e458753e2119fb7
#
_cell.length_a   1.000
_cell.length_b   1.000
_cell.length_c   1.000
_cell.angle_alpha   90.00
_cell.angle_beta   90.00
_cell.angle_gamma   90.00
#
_symmetry.space_group_name_H-M   'P 1'
#
loop_
_entity.id
_entity.type
_entity.pdbx_description
1 polymer ?
#
loop_
_entity_poly.entity_id
_entity_poly.type
_entity_poly.pdbx_seq_one_letter_code
_entity_poly.pdbx_strand_id
1 'polypeptide(L)'
;MKVKTILVSQPAPKTETSPYFDLSDKQKVKIDFRSFIHVEGISVKDVRAQKIELKNYSAIILTSRNAVDHFFRVAEEMRFKVPDSMKYFCQSEAVAYYLQKYVVYRKRKIYVGNRTFPELAKLIKKHKSEKFLLPSSDKLKSLIPDELDKLGVTWKRVDLYRTVISDLSDLENVFYDVLVFFSPSGIDSLFQNFPNFKQNETRIAAFGSSTVKAVTEAGLKCDIEAPTKETPSMTMALEKYIKEVNKK
;
A
#
# COMPACT_ATOMS: atom_id res chain seq x y z
N MET A 1 -18.76 -7.29 -26.14
CA MET A 1 -19.69 -6.49 -25.30
C MET A 1 -19.04 -5.16 -24.97
N LYS A 2 -19.79 -4.02 -25.03
CA LYS A 2 -19.27 -2.68 -24.74
C LYS A 2 -19.01 -2.54 -23.23
N VAL A 3 -17.96 -1.79 -22.86
CA VAL A 3 -17.70 -1.43 -21.47
C VAL A 3 -18.56 -0.23 -21.08
N LYS A 4 -19.35 -0.37 -20.01
CA LYS A 4 -20.22 0.67 -19.44
C LYS A 4 -19.93 0.92 -17.97
N THR A 5 -19.53 -0.11 -17.23
CA THR A 5 -19.33 -0.07 -15.79
C THR A 5 -17.95 -0.60 -15.39
N ILE A 6 -17.28 0.11 -14.50
CA ILE A 6 -15.94 -0.21 -13.99
C ILE A 6 -15.95 -0.14 -12.48
N LEU A 7 -15.44 -1.16 -11.81
CA LEU A 7 -15.18 -1.12 -10.37
C LEU A 7 -13.67 -1.05 -10.11
N VAL A 8 -13.24 -0.03 -9.41
CA VAL A 8 -11.84 0.16 -8.99
C VAL A 8 -11.69 -0.32 -7.55
N SER A 9 -10.81 -1.29 -7.32
CA SER A 9 -10.60 -1.94 -6.00
C SER A 9 -9.84 -1.06 -4.99
N GLN A 10 -10.01 0.26 -5.08
CA GLN A 10 -9.41 1.27 -4.22
C GLN A 10 -10.47 2.24 -3.71
N PRO A 11 -10.20 2.99 -2.62
CA PRO A 11 -11.10 4.05 -2.19
C PRO A 11 -11.23 5.13 -3.27
N ALA A 12 -12.37 5.80 -3.28
CA ALA A 12 -12.60 6.93 -4.19
C ALA A 12 -11.51 8.00 -4.03
N PRO A 13 -11.09 8.64 -5.14
CA PRO A 13 -10.15 9.74 -5.08
C PRO A 13 -10.68 10.87 -4.19
N LYS A 14 -9.79 11.47 -3.40
CA LYS A 14 -10.13 12.59 -2.51
C LYS A 14 -10.20 13.95 -3.23
N THR A 15 -9.69 14.01 -4.46
CA THR A 15 -9.63 15.24 -5.26
C THR A 15 -10.58 15.14 -6.44
N GLU A 16 -11.29 16.21 -6.75
CA GLU A 16 -12.20 16.30 -7.91
C GLU A 16 -11.46 16.23 -9.26
N THR A 17 -10.14 16.46 -9.26
CA THR A 17 -9.28 16.43 -10.46
C THR A 17 -8.68 15.05 -10.73
N SER A 18 -9.33 13.98 -10.33
CA SER A 18 -8.82 12.64 -10.59
C SER A 18 -8.94 12.26 -12.06
N PRO A 19 -7.90 11.68 -12.69
CA PRO A 19 -7.97 11.16 -14.07
C PRO A 19 -9.07 10.11 -14.31
N TYR A 20 -9.60 9.49 -13.26
CA TYR A 20 -10.74 8.59 -13.36
C TYR A 20 -12.06 9.32 -13.67
N PHE A 21 -12.25 10.53 -13.16
CA PHE A 21 -13.44 11.33 -13.47
C PHE A 21 -13.38 11.80 -14.92
N ASP A 22 -12.22 12.29 -15.39
CA ASP A 22 -12.00 12.62 -16.80
C ASP A 22 -12.26 11.43 -17.73
N LEU A 23 -11.83 10.22 -17.32
CA LEU A 23 -12.08 9.00 -18.08
C LEU A 23 -13.57 8.67 -18.15
N SER A 24 -14.27 8.75 -17.02
CA SER A 24 -15.71 8.54 -16.91
C SER A 24 -16.48 9.44 -17.89
N ASP A 25 -16.18 10.74 -17.86
CA ASP A 25 -16.85 11.74 -18.71
C ASP A 25 -16.53 11.55 -20.19
N LYS A 26 -15.26 11.37 -20.53
CA LYS A 26 -14.81 11.20 -21.94
C LYS A 26 -15.33 9.94 -22.60
N GLN A 27 -15.35 8.83 -21.86
CA GLN A 27 -15.75 7.52 -22.41
C GLN A 27 -17.23 7.17 -22.13
N LYS A 28 -17.95 8.01 -21.38
CA LYS A 28 -19.35 7.79 -20.94
C LYS A 28 -19.52 6.43 -20.24
N VAL A 29 -18.61 6.12 -19.33
CA VAL A 29 -18.61 4.91 -18.50
C VAL A 29 -18.80 5.27 -17.03
N LYS A 30 -19.55 4.46 -16.29
CA LYS A 30 -19.68 4.60 -14.84
C LYS A 30 -18.46 3.98 -14.16
N ILE A 31 -17.80 4.72 -13.28
CA ILE A 31 -16.66 4.23 -12.49
C ILE A 31 -17.02 4.29 -11.01
N ASP A 32 -17.14 3.13 -10.39
CA ASP A 32 -17.36 2.99 -8.97
C ASP A 32 -16.05 2.62 -8.26
N PHE A 33 -15.91 3.02 -7.00
CA PHE A 33 -14.74 2.77 -6.17
C PHE A 33 -15.15 2.00 -4.91
N ARG A 34 -14.44 0.90 -4.64
CA ARG A 34 -14.66 0.12 -3.44
C ARG A 34 -13.34 -0.44 -2.94
N SER A 35 -12.95 -0.10 -1.71
CA SER A 35 -11.75 -0.69 -1.12
C SER A 35 -11.95 -2.18 -0.89
N PHE A 36 -11.21 -3.01 -1.60
CA PHE A 36 -11.22 -4.48 -1.40
C PHE A 36 -10.41 -4.89 -0.19
N ILE A 37 -9.45 -4.05 0.17
CA ILE A 37 -8.62 -4.19 1.37
C ILE A 37 -8.51 -2.85 2.08
N HIS A 38 -8.31 -2.89 3.40
CA HIS A 38 -7.99 -1.72 4.19
C HIS A 38 -6.90 -2.03 5.21
N VAL A 39 -6.36 -0.99 5.83
CA VAL A 39 -5.33 -1.13 6.87
C VAL A 39 -5.96 -0.88 8.23
N GLU A 40 -5.77 -1.84 9.14
CA GLU A 40 -6.16 -1.74 10.53
C GLU A 40 -4.95 -1.65 11.45
N GLY A 41 -5.06 -0.83 12.49
CA GLY A 41 -4.06 -0.79 13.56
C GLY A 41 -4.16 -2.03 14.46
N ILE A 42 -3.01 -2.60 14.81
CA ILE A 42 -2.91 -3.62 15.84
C ILE A 42 -3.18 -2.96 17.20
N SER A 43 -3.94 -3.63 18.05
CA SER A 43 -4.29 -3.11 19.39
C SER A 43 -3.05 -2.92 20.26
N VAL A 44 -3.07 -1.94 21.16
CA VAL A 44 -1.94 -1.73 22.10
C VAL A 44 -1.70 -2.95 22.99
N LYS A 45 -2.75 -3.71 23.30
CA LYS A 45 -2.62 -4.97 24.04
C LYS A 45 -1.73 -5.96 23.28
N ASP A 46 -1.97 -6.13 21.99
CA ASP A 46 -1.21 -7.04 21.13
C ASP A 46 0.20 -6.48 20.81
N VAL A 47 0.34 -5.16 20.72
CA VAL A 47 1.68 -4.54 20.61
C VAL A 47 2.51 -4.79 21.87
N ARG A 48 1.92 -4.68 23.08
CA ARG A 48 2.61 -5.00 24.33
C ARG A 48 3.00 -6.47 24.43
N ALA A 49 2.18 -7.38 23.88
CA ALA A 49 2.47 -8.80 23.81
C ALA A 49 3.75 -9.12 23.00
N GLN A 50 4.16 -8.23 22.07
CA GLN A 50 5.43 -8.34 21.34
C GLN A 50 6.67 -7.99 22.20
N LYS A 51 6.47 -7.59 23.46
CA LYS A 51 7.53 -7.25 24.42
C LYS A 51 8.51 -6.18 23.91
N ILE A 52 7.96 -5.16 23.23
CA ILE A 52 8.71 -4.02 22.71
C ILE A 52 8.51 -2.82 23.64
N GLU A 53 9.60 -2.30 24.17
CA GLU A 53 9.62 -1.05 24.93
C GLU A 53 10.16 0.08 24.08
N LEU A 54 9.29 1.00 23.65
CA LEU A 54 9.62 2.10 22.73
C LEU A 54 10.79 2.96 23.24
N LYS A 55 10.93 3.12 24.56
CA LYS A 55 12.02 3.90 25.19
C LYS A 55 13.42 3.34 24.95
N ASN A 56 13.54 2.07 24.57
CA ASN A 56 14.83 1.41 24.35
C ASN A 56 15.43 1.71 22.97
N TYR A 57 14.72 2.45 22.12
CA TYR A 57 15.15 2.76 20.76
C TYR A 57 15.45 4.24 20.60
N SER A 58 16.51 4.53 19.86
CA SER A 58 16.96 5.90 19.56
C SER A 58 16.69 6.30 18.11
N ALA A 59 16.29 5.33 17.26
CA ALA A 59 16.02 5.56 15.85
C ALA A 59 14.82 4.72 15.35
N ILE A 60 14.01 5.31 14.47
CA ILE A 60 12.85 4.67 13.86
C ILE A 60 13.05 4.57 12.35
N ILE A 61 12.84 3.38 11.79
CA ILE A 61 12.86 3.14 10.34
C ILE A 61 11.43 3.21 9.81
N LEU A 62 11.15 4.18 8.95
CA LEU A 62 9.81 4.45 8.41
C LEU A 62 9.78 4.15 6.91
N THR A 63 9.11 3.08 6.53
CA THR A 63 9.03 2.60 5.14
C THR A 63 7.77 3.05 4.41
N SER A 64 6.77 3.56 5.12
CA SER A 64 5.48 3.98 4.56
C SER A 64 4.78 5.02 5.43
N ARG A 65 3.74 5.67 4.89
CA ARG A 65 2.86 6.57 5.67
C ARG A 65 2.12 5.82 6.78
N ASN A 66 1.70 4.58 6.51
CA ASN A 66 1.07 3.74 7.53
C ASN A 66 2.01 3.45 8.70
N ALA A 67 3.29 3.21 8.44
CA ALA A 67 4.28 3.04 9.49
C ALA A 67 4.42 4.30 10.36
N VAL A 68 4.35 5.49 9.75
CA VAL A 68 4.34 6.78 10.48
C VAL A 68 3.10 6.88 11.35
N ASP A 69 1.89 6.80 10.76
CA ASP A 69 0.62 6.99 11.48
C ASP A 69 0.51 6.01 12.66
N HIS A 70 0.78 4.72 12.41
CA HIS A 70 0.64 3.69 13.44
C HIS A 70 1.73 3.74 14.52
N PHE A 71 2.94 4.20 14.21
CA PHE A 71 3.95 4.44 15.23
C PHE A 71 3.51 5.53 16.21
N PHE A 72 3.06 6.68 15.71
CA PHE A 72 2.62 7.77 16.56
C PHE A 72 1.33 7.46 17.31
N ARG A 73 0.36 6.76 16.66
CA ARG A 73 -0.84 6.25 17.34
C ARG A 73 -0.47 5.38 18.54
N VAL A 74 0.40 4.39 18.35
CA VAL A 74 0.80 3.48 19.43
C VAL A 74 1.60 4.22 20.50
N ALA A 75 2.48 5.15 20.14
CA ALA A 75 3.21 5.97 21.08
C ALA A 75 2.25 6.77 21.98
N GLU A 76 1.23 7.40 21.40
CA GLU A 76 0.18 8.13 22.11
C GLU A 76 -0.63 7.21 23.04
N GLU A 77 -1.16 6.10 22.53
CA GLU A 77 -1.94 5.13 23.30
C GLU A 77 -1.13 4.47 24.43
N MET A 78 0.18 4.31 24.25
CA MET A 78 1.10 3.83 25.29
C MET A 78 1.58 4.95 26.23
N ARG A 79 1.16 6.19 26.02
CA ARG A 79 1.61 7.39 26.75
C ARG A 79 3.13 7.57 26.70
N PHE A 80 3.74 7.17 25.58
CA PHE A 80 5.16 7.35 25.34
C PHE A 80 5.40 8.69 24.63
N LYS A 81 6.00 9.63 25.34
CA LYS A 81 6.45 10.88 24.74
C LYS A 81 7.72 10.62 23.94
N VAL A 82 7.60 10.68 22.62
CA VAL A 82 8.74 10.50 21.71
C VAL A 82 9.79 11.58 21.98
N PRO A 83 11.04 11.21 22.35
CA PRO A 83 12.04 12.20 22.70
C PRO A 83 12.46 13.06 21.51
N ASP A 84 12.80 14.31 21.77
CA ASP A 84 13.35 15.22 20.75
C ASP A 84 14.67 14.72 20.12
N SER A 85 15.38 13.82 20.80
CA SER A 85 16.60 13.17 20.29
C SER A 85 16.33 12.06 19.27
N MET A 86 15.09 11.59 19.14
CA MET A 86 14.72 10.50 18.24
C MET A 86 15.14 10.81 16.80
N LYS A 87 15.78 9.83 16.15
CA LYS A 87 16.15 9.89 14.74
C LYS A 87 15.18 9.11 13.88
N TYR A 88 14.93 9.59 12.67
CA TYR A 88 14.00 8.97 11.74
C TYR A 88 14.68 8.66 10.43
N PHE A 89 14.57 7.42 9.99
CA PHE A 89 15.12 6.91 8.74
C PHE A 89 13.97 6.62 7.78
N CYS A 90 13.69 7.55 6.89
CA CYS A 90 12.55 7.51 5.98
C CYS A 90 12.96 6.92 4.63
N GLN A 91 12.22 5.94 4.12
CA GLN A 91 12.54 5.29 2.85
C GLN A 91 12.52 6.24 1.65
N SER A 92 11.68 7.29 1.70
CA SER A 92 11.54 8.26 0.62
C SER A 92 11.21 9.65 1.15
N GLU A 93 11.39 10.67 0.30
CA GLU A 93 10.98 12.05 0.59
C GLU A 93 9.49 12.16 0.91
N ALA A 94 8.64 11.39 0.22
CA ALA A 94 7.20 11.38 0.49
C ALA A 94 6.86 10.91 1.91
N VAL A 95 7.63 9.96 2.47
CA VAL A 95 7.48 9.50 3.86
C VAL A 95 8.03 10.57 4.81
N ALA A 96 9.18 11.16 4.51
CA ALA A 96 9.77 12.22 5.33
C ALA A 96 8.90 13.48 5.38
N TYR A 97 8.30 13.85 4.25
CA TYR A 97 7.33 14.95 4.20
C TYR A 97 6.09 14.63 5.05
N TYR A 98 5.55 13.42 4.94
CA TYR A 98 4.39 12.99 5.72
C TYR A 98 4.67 12.94 7.24
N LEU A 99 5.90 12.60 7.63
CA LEU A 99 6.34 12.59 9.02
C LEU A 99 6.19 13.97 9.69
N GLN A 100 6.24 15.06 8.94
CA GLN A 100 6.07 16.43 9.46
C GLN A 100 4.69 16.69 10.08
N LYS A 101 3.72 15.82 9.83
CA LYS A 101 2.44 15.83 10.53
C LYS A 101 2.59 15.64 12.06
N TYR A 102 3.66 14.95 12.46
CA TYR A 102 3.89 14.55 13.87
C TYR A 102 5.11 15.20 14.49
N VAL A 103 6.12 15.56 13.70
CA VAL A 103 7.38 16.12 14.19
C VAL A 103 7.84 17.30 13.35
N VAL A 104 8.51 18.26 14.02
CA VAL A 104 9.16 19.36 13.31
C VAL A 104 10.35 18.82 12.49
N TYR A 105 10.42 19.19 11.21
CA TYR A 105 11.52 18.77 10.37
C TYR A 105 12.85 19.33 10.87
N ARG A 106 13.81 18.43 11.13
CA ARG A 106 15.17 18.78 11.54
C ARG A 106 16.17 17.94 10.74
N LYS A 107 16.93 18.57 9.85
CA LYS A 107 17.90 17.92 8.95
C LYS A 107 18.86 16.94 9.64
N ARG A 108 19.20 17.18 10.92
CA ARG A 108 20.09 16.31 11.71
C ARG A 108 19.42 15.07 12.31
N LYS A 109 18.09 14.94 12.17
CA LYS A 109 17.31 13.87 12.78
C LYS A 109 16.50 13.06 11.77
N ILE A 110 16.28 13.59 10.57
CA ILE A 110 15.51 12.95 9.51
C ILE A 110 16.44 12.63 8.35
N TYR A 111 16.66 11.35 8.13
CA TYR A 111 17.50 10.77 7.09
C TYR A 111 16.60 10.17 6.02
N VAL A 112 16.82 10.52 4.76
CA VAL A 112 15.92 10.15 3.67
C VAL A 112 16.66 9.29 2.66
N GLY A 113 16.14 8.08 2.40
CA GLY A 113 16.57 7.20 1.32
C GLY A 113 16.01 7.62 -0.04
N ASN A 114 16.57 7.06 -1.12
CA ASN A 114 16.12 7.31 -2.48
C ASN A 114 15.14 6.21 -2.94
N ARG A 115 13.94 6.16 -2.34
CA ARG A 115 12.80 5.26 -2.66
C ARG A 115 13.04 3.77 -2.43
N THR A 116 14.27 3.29 -2.41
CA THR A 116 14.60 1.87 -2.20
C THR A 116 15.20 1.65 -0.83
N PHE A 117 14.98 0.47 -0.25
CA PHE A 117 15.53 0.14 1.06
C PHE A 117 17.07 0.06 1.06
N PRO A 118 17.74 -0.50 0.04
CA PRO A 118 19.20 -0.49 -0.02
C PRO A 118 19.84 0.91 0.06
N GLU A 119 19.21 1.93 -0.50
CA GLU A 119 19.69 3.32 -0.36
C GLU A 119 19.53 3.83 1.08
N LEU A 120 18.43 3.49 1.75
CA LEU A 120 18.24 3.80 3.16
C LEU A 120 19.25 3.03 4.05
N ALA A 121 19.55 1.79 3.71
CA ALA A 121 20.51 0.95 4.41
C ALA A 121 21.92 1.58 4.46
N LYS A 122 22.33 2.29 3.39
CA LYS A 122 23.60 3.05 3.39
C LYS A 122 23.63 4.15 4.45
N LEU A 123 22.50 4.79 4.72
CA LEU A 123 22.38 5.80 5.78
C LEU A 123 22.34 5.16 7.17
N ILE A 124 21.60 4.07 7.34
CA ILE A 124 21.54 3.28 8.58
C ILE A 124 22.94 2.80 8.96
N LYS A 125 23.74 2.33 8.01
CA LYS A 125 25.12 1.88 8.22
C LYS A 125 26.01 2.94 8.85
N LYS A 126 25.79 4.23 8.55
CA LYS A 126 26.55 5.35 9.13
C LYS A 126 26.17 5.65 10.59
N HIS A 127 25.09 5.05 11.09
CA HIS A 127 24.54 5.28 12.42
C HIS A 127 24.44 3.98 13.24
N LYS A 128 25.44 3.10 13.15
CA LYS A 128 25.45 1.77 13.79
C LYS A 128 25.31 1.79 15.32
N SER A 129 25.62 2.91 15.96
CA SER A 129 25.46 3.09 17.40
C SER A 129 24.00 3.26 17.85
N GLU A 130 23.09 3.53 16.92
CA GLU A 130 21.68 3.67 17.23
C GLU A 130 21.01 2.30 17.42
N LYS A 131 19.95 2.29 18.24
CA LYS A 131 19.04 1.14 18.38
C LYS A 131 17.80 1.43 17.55
N PHE A 132 17.61 0.64 16.49
CA PHE A 132 16.56 0.87 15.51
C PHE A 132 15.28 0.10 15.84
N LEU A 133 14.14 0.77 15.75
CA LEU A 133 12.83 0.14 15.69
C LEU A 133 12.29 0.22 14.27
N LEU A 134 11.78 -0.90 13.76
CA LEU A 134 11.13 -1.00 12.46
C LEU A 134 9.61 -1.24 12.63
N PRO A 135 8.79 -0.18 12.68
CA PRO A 135 7.35 -0.30 12.57
C PRO A 135 6.94 -0.89 11.22
N SER A 136 6.19 -1.97 11.23
CA SER A 136 5.79 -2.67 9.99
C SER A 136 4.36 -3.19 10.04
N SER A 137 3.87 -3.68 8.90
CA SER A 137 2.70 -4.54 8.88
C SER A 137 3.10 -5.97 9.28
N ASP A 138 2.10 -6.76 9.63
CA ASP A 138 2.22 -8.21 9.86
C ASP A 138 2.86 -8.96 8.68
N LYS A 139 2.64 -8.47 7.44
CA LYS A 139 3.19 -9.03 6.19
C LYS A 139 4.39 -8.23 5.69
N LEU A 140 5.50 -8.23 6.44
CA LEU A 140 6.74 -7.59 6.00
C LEU A 140 7.52 -8.53 5.05
N LYS A 141 7.99 -7.99 3.92
CA LYS A 141 8.88 -8.74 2.99
C LYS A 141 10.25 -8.98 3.64
N SER A 142 10.84 -10.14 3.41
CA SER A 142 12.14 -10.56 3.97
C SER A 142 13.31 -9.62 3.63
N LEU A 143 13.26 -8.96 2.48
CA LEU A 143 14.32 -8.06 2.00
C LEU A 143 14.80 -7.04 3.07
N ILE A 144 13.86 -6.45 3.85
CA ILE A 144 14.23 -5.43 4.84
C ILE A 144 14.92 -6.03 6.05
N PRO A 145 14.39 -7.09 6.71
CA PRO A 145 15.09 -7.82 7.73
C PRO A 145 16.48 -8.30 7.29
N ASP A 146 16.56 -8.95 6.14
CA ASP A 146 17.81 -9.52 5.60
C ASP A 146 18.90 -8.44 5.41
N GLU A 147 18.52 -7.26 4.91
CA GLU A 147 19.45 -6.14 4.77
C GLU A 147 19.90 -5.57 6.11
N LEU A 148 19.00 -5.44 7.09
CA LEU A 148 19.33 -4.95 8.43
C LEU A 148 20.27 -5.91 9.16
N ASP A 149 20.05 -7.22 9.04
CA ASP A 149 20.91 -8.25 9.61
C ASP A 149 22.32 -8.22 8.98
N LYS A 150 22.43 -8.09 7.66
CA LYS A 150 23.71 -7.93 6.95
C LYS A 150 24.48 -6.69 7.39
N LEU A 151 23.78 -5.61 7.79
CA LEU A 151 24.43 -4.40 8.28
C LEU A 151 25.03 -4.57 9.68
N GLY A 152 24.61 -5.59 10.46
CA GLY A 152 25.02 -5.82 11.82
C GLY A 152 24.65 -4.68 12.78
N VAL A 153 23.50 -4.04 12.57
CA VAL A 153 22.96 -3.00 13.45
C VAL A 153 22.03 -3.61 14.49
N THR A 154 21.89 -2.95 15.63
CA THR A 154 20.92 -3.36 16.65
C THR A 154 19.54 -2.89 16.22
N TRP A 155 18.65 -3.81 15.88
CA TRP A 155 17.30 -3.48 15.45
C TRP A 155 16.25 -4.46 15.95
N LYS A 156 15.00 -4.02 15.95
CA LYS A 156 13.84 -4.86 16.27
C LYS A 156 12.66 -4.45 15.39
N ARG A 157 11.90 -5.44 14.95
CA ARG A 157 10.62 -5.24 14.27
C ARG A 157 9.50 -5.12 15.29
N VAL A 158 8.50 -4.31 14.97
CA VAL A 158 7.22 -4.25 15.68
C VAL A 158 6.09 -4.17 14.69
N ASP A 159 5.12 -5.07 14.82
CA ASP A 159 3.93 -5.09 13.98
C ASP A 159 2.89 -4.15 14.59
N LEU A 160 2.57 -3.08 13.87
CA LEU A 160 1.68 -2.02 14.34
C LEU A 160 0.37 -1.94 13.56
N TYR A 161 0.30 -2.58 12.41
CA TYR A 161 -0.87 -2.59 11.54
C TYR A 161 -0.91 -3.85 10.67
N ARG A 162 -2.07 -4.15 10.11
CA ARG A 162 -2.28 -5.26 9.19
C ARG A 162 -3.16 -4.86 8.02
N THR A 163 -3.00 -5.56 6.91
CA THR A 163 -3.92 -5.44 5.78
C THR A 163 -5.05 -6.43 5.97
N VAL A 164 -6.27 -5.94 6.01
CA VAL A 164 -7.50 -6.70 6.22
C VAL A 164 -8.36 -6.67 4.96
N ILE A 165 -9.02 -7.76 4.68
CA ILE A 165 -9.99 -7.87 3.60
C ILE A 165 -11.26 -7.14 4.03
N SER A 166 -11.77 -6.29 3.13
CA SER A 166 -13.02 -5.58 3.37
C SER A 166 -14.23 -6.48 3.09
N ASP A 167 -15.30 -6.28 3.82
CA ASP A 167 -16.59 -6.88 3.50
C ASP A 167 -17.15 -6.24 2.22
N LEU A 168 -17.45 -7.07 1.24
CA LEU A 168 -17.99 -6.71 -0.07
C LEU A 168 -19.33 -7.37 -0.34
N SER A 169 -20.03 -7.85 0.68
CA SER A 169 -21.32 -8.54 0.56
C SER A 169 -22.38 -7.74 -0.19
N ASP A 170 -22.28 -6.40 -0.11
CA ASP A 170 -23.14 -5.47 -0.87
C ASP A 170 -22.96 -5.55 -2.39
N LEU A 171 -21.89 -6.18 -2.88
CA LEU A 171 -21.58 -6.35 -4.30
C LEU A 171 -21.94 -7.74 -4.85
N GLU A 172 -22.52 -8.63 -4.05
CA GLU A 172 -22.78 -10.04 -4.44
C GLU A 172 -23.62 -10.15 -5.73
N ASN A 173 -24.58 -9.26 -5.90
CA ASN A 173 -25.49 -9.28 -7.06
C ASN A 173 -25.22 -8.11 -8.04
N VAL A 174 -24.05 -7.51 -7.99
CA VAL A 174 -23.67 -6.38 -8.84
C VAL A 174 -22.69 -6.84 -9.90
N PHE A 175 -23.03 -6.59 -11.18
CA PHE A 175 -22.16 -6.88 -12.30
C PHE A 175 -21.38 -5.63 -12.72
N TYR A 176 -20.08 -5.82 -12.99
CA TYR A 176 -19.22 -4.82 -13.61
C TYR A 176 -18.57 -5.38 -14.88
N ASP A 177 -18.50 -4.56 -15.93
CA ASP A 177 -17.83 -4.93 -17.18
C ASP A 177 -16.31 -5.04 -17.00
N VAL A 178 -15.74 -4.25 -16.06
CA VAL A 178 -14.31 -4.28 -15.73
C VAL A 178 -14.11 -4.21 -14.21
N LEU A 179 -13.25 -5.11 -13.68
CA LEU A 179 -12.71 -5.03 -12.32
C LEU A 179 -11.25 -4.64 -12.39
N VAL A 180 -10.85 -3.62 -11.61
CA VAL A 180 -9.49 -3.05 -11.61
C VAL A 180 -8.78 -3.35 -10.29
N PHE A 181 -7.63 -4.05 -10.35
CA PHE A 181 -6.84 -4.45 -9.20
C PHE A 181 -5.46 -3.81 -9.19
N PHE A 182 -4.96 -3.47 -7.98
CA PHE A 182 -3.67 -2.82 -7.76
C PHE A 182 -2.72 -3.63 -6.88
N SER A 183 -3.16 -4.77 -6.36
CA SER A 183 -2.35 -5.64 -5.52
C SER A 183 -2.84 -7.08 -5.55
N PRO A 184 -1.96 -8.07 -5.28
CA PRO A 184 -2.37 -9.46 -5.08
C PRO A 184 -3.45 -9.63 -4.00
N SER A 185 -3.36 -8.88 -2.90
CA SER A 185 -4.36 -8.94 -1.83
C SER A 185 -5.78 -8.50 -2.28
N GLY A 186 -5.89 -7.72 -3.36
CA GLY A 186 -7.19 -7.41 -3.98
C GLY A 186 -7.82 -8.64 -4.62
N ILE A 187 -7.01 -9.51 -5.23
CA ILE A 187 -7.46 -10.79 -5.80
C ILE A 187 -7.85 -11.76 -4.68
N ASP A 188 -7.04 -11.84 -3.61
CA ASP A 188 -7.38 -12.63 -2.42
C ASP A 188 -8.74 -12.18 -1.85
N SER A 189 -8.97 -10.86 -1.78
CA SER A 189 -10.22 -10.28 -1.30
C SER A 189 -11.42 -10.66 -2.19
N LEU A 190 -11.24 -10.67 -3.51
CA LEU A 190 -12.28 -11.09 -4.44
C LEU A 190 -12.77 -12.51 -4.11
N PHE A 191 -11.85 -13.46 -3.98
CA PHE A 191 -12.20 -14.86 -3.73
C PHE A 191 -12.64 -15.15 -2.30
N GLN A 192 -12.19 -14.39 -1.30
CA GLN A 192 -12.71 -14.52 0.06
C GLN A 192 -14.16 -14.04 0.19
N ASN A 193 -14.51 -12.94 -0.49
CA ASN A 193 -15.88 -12.44 -0.51
C ASN A 193 -16.78 -13.25 -1.44
N PHE A 194 -16.23 -13.68 -2.59
CA PHE A 194 -16.98 -14.38 -3.64
C PHE A 194 -16.27 -15.69 -4.04
N PRO A 195 -16.36 -16.76 -3.22
CA PRO A 195 -15.62 -18.01 -3.46
C PRO A 195 -15.94 -18.67 -4.80
N ASN A 196 -17.14 -18.44 -5.30
CA ASN A 196 -17.63 -19.00 -6.56
C ASN A 196 -17.51 -18.02 -7.74
N PHE A 197 -16.74 -16.94 -7.60
CA PHE A 197 -16.57 -15.97 -8.67
C PHE A 197 -16.07 -16.63 -9.95
N LYS A 198 -16.77 -16.35 -11.05
CA LYS A 198 -16.39 -16.74 -12.41
C LYS A 198 -16.28 -15.47 -13.24
N GLN A 199 -15.18 -15.34 -13.93
CA GLN A 199 -14.91 -14.13 -14.72
C GLN A 199 -15.95 -13.89 -15.82
N ASN A 200 -16.39 -14.96 -16.52
CA ASN A 200 -17.33 -14.89 -17.62
C ASN A 200 -16.99 -13.72 -18.58
N GLU A 201 -17.93 -12.76 -18.74
CA GLU A 201 -17.76 -11.57 -19.58
C GLU A 201 -17.06 -10.39 -18.89
N THR A 202 -16.78 -10.48 -17.59
CA THR A 202 -16.05 -9.45 -16.83
C THR A 202 -14.59 -9.42 -17.26
N ARG A 203 -14.07 -8.24 -17.58
CA ARG A 203 -12.64 -8.03 -17.89
C ARG A 203 -11.90 -7.71 -16.60
N ILE A 204 -10.66 -8.18 -16.51
CA ILE A 204 -9.81 -7.88 -15.38
C ILE A 204 -8.66 -7.00 -15.81
N ALA A 205 -8.53 -5.86 -15.13
CA ALA A 205 -7.44 -4.93 -15.27
C ALA A 205 -6.51 -5.04 -14.04
N ALA A 206 -5.21 -5.19 -14.26
CA ALA A 206 -4.22 -5.32 -13.19
C ALA A 206 -3.07 -4.33 -13.34
N PHE A 207 -2.70 -3.68 -12.23
CA PHE A 207 -1.58 -2.76 -12.16
C PHE A 207 -0.38 -3.40 -11.47
N GLY A 208 0.73 -3.50 -12.21
CA GLY A 208 1.98 -4.07 -11.73
C GLY A 208 2.10 -5.59 -11.93
N SER A 209 3.31 -6.05 -12.21
CA SER A 209 3.60 -7.46 -12.55
C SER A 209 3.18 -8.45 -11.47
N SER A 210 3.31 -8.08 -10.20
CA SER A 210 2.86 -8.94 -9.08
C SER A 210 1.34 -9.14 -9.05
N THR A 211 0.57 -8.12 -9.45
CA THR A 211 -0.89 -8.20 -9.52
C THR A 211 -1.32 -9.04 -10.73
N VAL A 212 -0.69 -8.82 -11.89
CA VAL A 212 -0.92 -9.63 -13.10
C VAL A 212 -0.65 -11.11 -12.82
N LYS A 213 0.47 -11.41 -12.15
CA LYS A 213 0.81 -12.76 -11.74
C LYS A 213 -0.28 -13.37 -10.83
N ALA A 214 -0.76 -12.63 -9.83
CA ALA A 214 -1.81 -13.10 -8.93
C ALA A 214 -3.14 -13.37 -9.65
N VAL A 215 -3.51 -12.54 -10.65
CA VAL A 215 -4.68 -12.78 -11.51
C VAL A 215 -4.54 -14.13 -12.22
N THR A 216 -3.37 -14.39 -12.84
CA THR A 216 -3.12 -15.64 -13.58
C THR A 216 -3.09 -16.86 -12.64
N GLU A 217 -2.44 -16.73 -11.48
CA GLU A 217 -2.37 -17.82 -10.47
C GLU A 217 -3.74 -18.18 -9.89
N ALA A 218 -4.66 -17.21 -9.86
CA ALA A 218 -6.06 -17.41 -9.48
C ALA A 218 -6.92 -18.02 -10.59
N GLY A 219 -6.35 -18.39 -11.74
CA GLY A 219 -7.06 -18.94 -12.89
C GLY A 219 -7.88 -17.92 -13.69
N LEU A 220 -7.63 -16.64 -13.48
CA LEU A 220 -8.31 -15.56 -14.20
C LEU A 220 -7.46 -15.08 -15.39
N LYS A 221 -8.12 -14.49 -16.39
CA LYS A 221 -7.48 -13.83 -17.52
C LYS A 221 -7.29 -12.35 -17.21
N CYS A 222 -6.06 -11.85 -17.33
CA CYS A 222 -5.80 -10.42 -17.32
C CYS A 222 -6.03 -9.85 -18.72
N ASP A 223 -7.04 -8.99 -18.87
CA ASP A 223 -7.41 -8.38 -20.16
C ASP A 223 -6.72 -7.03 -20.36
N ILE A 224 -6.39 -6.33 -19.28
CA ILE A 224 -5.80 -4.99 -19.31
C ILE A 224 -4.64 -4.95 -18.33
N GLU A 225 -3.43 -4.75 -18.84
CA GLU A 225 -2.22 -4.66 -18.01
C GLU A 225 -1.67 -3.22 -18.00
N ALA A 226 -1.25 -2.77 -16.82
CA ALA A 226 -0.51 -1.53 -16.62
C ALA A 226 0.51 -1.71 -15.47
N PRO A 227 1.63 -0.94 -15.44
CA PRO A 227 2.06 -0.01 -16.49
C PRO A 227 2.71 -0.74 -17.68
N THR A 228 2.51 -0.19 -18.86
CA THR A 228 3.27 -0.57 -20.05
C THR A 228 4.00 0.66 -20.62
N LYS A 229 4.85 0.47 -21.63
CA LYS A 229 5.53 1.61 -22.29
C LYS A 229 4.52 2.60 -22.90
N GLU A 230 3.39 2.10 -23.42
CA GLU A 230 2.35 2.92 -24.06
C GLU A 230 1.32 3.46 -23.06
N THR A 231 1.06 2.71 -22.01
CA THR A 231 0.07 3.04 -20.98
C THR A 231 0.67 2.98 -19.59
N PRO A 232 1.45 4.00 -19.17
CA PRO A 232 2.14 4.03 -17.88
C PRO A 232 1.19 4.18 -16.67
N SER A 233 -0.09 4.48 -16.88
CA SER A 233 -1.11 4.54 -15.83
C SER A 233 -2.30 3.62 -16.14
N MET A 234 -3.02 3.21 -15.09
CA MET A 234 -4.21 2.40 -15.25
C MET A 234 -5.32 3.13 -16.03
N THR A 235 -5.49 4.43 -15.82
CA THR A 235 -6.48 5.23 -16.54
C THR A 235 -6.20 5.29 -18.04
N MET A 236 -4.92 5.39 -18.44
CA MET A 236 -4.54 5.34 -19.85
C MET A 236 -4.80 3.96 -20.47
N ALA A 237 -4.50 2.88 -19.71
CA ALA A 237 -4.75 1.52 -20.16
C ALA A 237 -6.26 1.25 -20.36
N LEU A 238 -7.08 1.69 -19.41
CA LEU A 238 -8.53 1.61 -19.49
C LEU A 238 -9.06 2.43 -20.67
N GLU A 239 -8.59 3.66 -20.85
CA GLU A 239 -9.02 4.53 -21.97
C GLU A 239 -8.73 3.89 -23.33
N LYS A 240 -7.51 3.35 -23.51
CA LYS A 240 -7.12 2.65 -24.73
C LYS A 240 -8.05 1.47 -25.00
N TYR A 241 -8.22 0.59 -24.01
CA TYR A 241 -9.06 -0.60 -24.12
C TYR A 241 -10.53 -0.27 -24.44
N ILE A 242 -11.11 0.71 -23.73
CA ILE A 242 -12.50 1.13 -23.94
C ILE A 242 -12.71 1.65 -25.36
N LYS A 243 -11.76 2.48 -25.87
CA LYS A 243 -11.82 2.99 -27.26
C LYS A 243 -11.81 1.86 -28.29
N GLU A 244 -11.02 0.81 -28.07
CA GLU A 244 -10.92 -0.33 -28.99
C GLU A 244 -12.20 -1.19 -28.98
N VAL A 245 -12.76 -1.45 -27.79
CA VAL A 245 -13.91 -2.33 -27.62
C VAL A 245 -15.24 -1.63 -27.93
N ASN A 246 -15.36 -0.35 -27.59
CA ASN A 246 -16.61 0.40 -27.77
C ASN A 246 -16.78 0.98 -29.20
N LYS A 247 -15.69 1.03 -30.01
CA LYS A 247 -15.76 1.43 -31.42
C LYS A 247 -16.32 0.33 -32.35
N LYS A 248 -16.28 -0.91 -31.87
CA LYS A 248 -16.90 -2.07 -32.56
C LYS A 248 -18.38 -2.17 -32.14
#